data_f64c713a3d9573c7dc72d7214df26ab1
#
_entry.id   f64c713a3d9573c7dc72d7214df26ab1
#
_cell.length_a   1.000
_cell.length_b   1.000
_cell.length_c   1.000
_cell.angle_alpha   90.00
_cell.angle_beta   90.00
_cell.angle_gamma   90.00
#
_symmetry.space_group_name_H-M   'P 1'
#
loop_
_entity.id
_entity.type
_entity.pdbx_description
1 polymer ?
#
loop_
_entity_poly.entity_id
_entity_poly.type
_entity_poly.pdbx_seq_one_letter_code
_entity_poly.pdbx_strand_id
1 'polypeptide(L)'
;MKYGWLDEYLLKKRAVEKDLQKDWNWIRYSIEGNMFAAVCLDGEDNKPYYITLKLEPSEGDFLRSQYEDIIPGYYMNKMHWNSIKPDGNVPDDLLKDMLDKSYELILNSFSKKKQRELLGMSCCGTECQSCNFYGNMCGGCNECKGKVFHAPDGQACPIYECSVKKKKLRNCSQCEELPCKVWEDTRDPQLSEEAFEKSIAERVKNLKDNKRE
;
A
#
# COMPACT_ATOMS: atom_id res chain seq x y z
N MET A 1 11.19 9.87 18.22
CA MET A 1 9.94 9.65 17.43
C MET A 1 9.26 8.38 17.93
N LYS A 2 8.02 8.47 18.37
CA LYS A 2 7.18 7.36 18.86
C LYS A 2 6.91 6.29 17.81
N TYR A 3 6.78 6.68 16.54
CA TYR A 3 6.36 5.82 15.44
C TYR A 3 7.56 5.15 14.73
N GLY A 4 8.30 4.29 15.42
CA GLY A 4 9.48 3.59 14.86
C GLY A 4 9.15 2.66 13.69
N TRP A 5 7.89 2.25 13.55
CA TRP A 5 7.38 1.40 12.49
C TRP A 5 7.12 2.12 11.15
N LEU A 6 7.11 3.47 11.14
CA LEU A 6 6.62 4.28 10.02
C LEU A 6 7.36 3.99 8.70
N ASP A 7 8.67 3.96 8.75
CA ASP A 7 9.52 3.74 7.58
C ASP A 7 9.23 2.38 6.92
N GLU A 8 9.30 1.33 7.71
CA GLU A 8 9.00 -0.02 7.23
C GLU A 8 7.55 -0.16 6.71
N TYR A 9 6.60 0.48 7.38
CA TYR A 9 5.20 0.46 6.98
C TYR A 9 4.97 1.11 5.62
N LEU A 10 5.59 2.25 5.36
CA LEU A 10 5.47 2.96 4.10
C LEU A 10 6.20 2.25 2.96
N LEU A 11 7.39 1.73 3.21
CA LEU A 11 8.17 1.01 2.20
C LEU A 11 7.58 -0.37 1.82
N LYS A 12 6.68 -0.93 2.62
CA LYS A 12 5.89 -2.11 2.24
C LYS A 12 4.80 -1.82 1.20
N LYS A 13 4.39 -0.56 1.03
CA LYS A 13 3.41 -0.19 0.02
C LYS A 13 4.03 -0.24 -1.38
N ARG A 14 3.20 -0.55 -2.38
CA ARG A 14 3.67 -0.67 -3.77
C ARG A 14 4.06 0.67 -4.35
N ALA A 15 5.10 0.66 -5.18
CA ALA A 15 5.62 1.83 -5.89
C ALA A 15 5.98 3.02 -4.99
N VAL A 16 6.25 2.78 -3.71
CA VAL A 16 6.72 3.82 -2.81
C VAL A 16 8.22 3.96 -2.92
N GLU A 17 8.65 5.16 -3.23
CA GLU A 17 10.02 5.60 -3.25
C GLU A 17 10.31 6.45 -2.01
N LYS A 18 11.51 6.29 -1.45
CA LYS A 18 12.00 7.09 -0.33
C LYS A 18 13.25 7.84 -0.74
N ASP A 19 13.27 9.14 -0.48
CA ASP A 19 14.45 9.97 -0.68
C ASP A 19 14.62 11.02 0.42
N LEU A 20 15.83 11.56 0.52
CA LEU A 20 16.13 12.71 1.37
C LEU A 20 16.19 13.98 0.51
N GLN A 21 15.21 14.87 0.69
CA GLN A 21 15.28 16.21 0.12
C GLN A 21 16.20 17.11 0.97
N LYS A 22 17.42 17.30 0.50
CA LYS A 22 18.50 17.94 1.28
C LYS A 22 18.22 19.40 1.62
N ASP A 23 17.60 20.17 0.70
CA ASP A 23 17.34 21.59 0.90
C ASP A 23 16.33 21.84 2.04
N TRP A 24 15.45 20.90 2.30
CA TRP A 24 14.43 20.98 3.36
C TRP A 24 14.74 20.10 4.56
N ASN A 25 15.73 19.23 4.42
CA ASN A 25 16.06 18.17 5.38
C ASN A 25 14.86 17.26 5.70
N TRP A 26 14.16 16.79 4.65
CA TRP A 26 12.97 15.95 4.77
C TRP A 26 13.17 14.59 4.14
N ILE A 27 12.82 13.54 4.87
CA ILE A 27 12.67 12.19 4.32
C ILE A 27 11.28 12.13 3.68
N ARG A 28 11.25 12.01 2.34
CA ARG A 28 9.99 11.98 1.58
C ARG A 28 9.63 10.54 1.20
N TYR A 29 8.32 10.30 1.14
CA TYR A 29 7.73 9.09 0.57
C TYR A 29 6.82 9.51 -0.57
N SER A 30 7.10 9.00 -1.78
CA SER A 30 6.44 9.40 -3.01
C SER A 30 6.06 8.20 -3.88
N ILE A 31 5.18 8.43 -4.85
CA ILE A 31 4.86 7.52 -5.94
C ILE A 31 5.15 8.29 -7.22
N GLU A 32 6.09 7.80 -8.05
CA GLU A 32 6.48 8.50 -9.29
C GLU A 32 6.78 9.98 -9.01
N GLY A 33 7.55 10.27 -7.99
CA GLY A 33 7.93 11.63 -7.57
C GLY A 33 6.80 12.45 -6.92
N ASN A 34 5.56 11.97 -6.87
CA ASN A 34 4.46 12.65 -6.20
C ASN A 34 4.43 12.29 -4.71
N MET A 35 4.84 13.23 -3.87
CA MET A 35 4.91 13.04 -2.43
C MET A 35 3.52 12.87 -1.81
N PHE A 36 3.37 11.87 -0.94
CA PHE A 36 2.17 11.67 -0.13
C PHE A 36 2.46 11.78 1.37
N ALA A 37 3.68 11.51 1.80
CA ALA A 37 4.09 11.66 3.20
C ALA A 37 5.55 12.12 3.29
N ALA A 38 5.92 12.76 4.39
CA ALA A 38 7.31 13.07 4.71
C ALA A 38 7.54 13.09 6.23
N VAL A 39 8.78 12.84 6.63
CA VAL A 39 9.29 13.11 7.98
C VAL A 39 10.20 14.32 7.89
N CYS A 40 9.79 15.40 8.52
CA CYS A 40 10.53 16.66 8.57
C CYS A 40 11.58 16.57 9.69
N LEU A 41 12.84 16.76 9.33
CA LEU A 41 13.97 16.68 10.26
C LEU A 41 14.50 18.08 10.57
N ASP A 42 14.87 18.28 11.83
CA ASP A 42 15.57 19.50 12.25
C ASP A 42 16.93 19.61 11.57
N GLY A 43 17.32 20.83 11.21
CA GLY A 43 18.57 21.07 10.48
C GLY A 43 19.85 20.91 11.32
N GLU A 44 19.75 20.97 12.65
CA GLU A 44 20.89 20.90 13.55
C GLU A 44 21.16 19.47 14.04
N ASP A 45 20.12 18.77 14.52
CA ASP A 45 20.28 17.47 15.18
C ASP A 45 19.61 16.32 14.44
N ASN A 46 19.00 16.58 13.28
CA ASN A 46 18.26 15.61 12.45
C ASN A 46 17.12 14.89 13.21
N LYS A 47 16.60 15.49 14.27
CA LYS A 47 15.45 14.93 14.96
C LYS A 47 14.15 15.20 14.20
N PRO A 48 13.26 14.23 14.09
CA PRO A 48 11.94 14.44 13.54
C PRO A 48 11.16 15.47 14.37
N TYR A 49 10.63 16.51 13.72
CA TYR A 49 9.75 17.48 14.37
C TYR A 49 8.32 17.46 13.85
N TYR A 50 8.10 16.95 12.62
CA TYR A 50 6.77 16.65 12.10
C TYR A 50 6.78 15.41 11.20
N ILE A 51 5.67 14.67 11.21
CA ILE A 51 5.27 13.77 10.14
C ILE A 51 4.19 14.52 9.36
N THR A 52 4.38 14.72 8.07
CA THR A 52 3.39 15.41 7.24
C THR A 52 2.81 14.48 6.19
N LEU A 53 1.51 14.59 5.95
CA LEU A 53 0.78 13.74 5.02
C LEU A 53 -0.45 14.47 4.44
N LYS A 54 -1.00 13.94 3.34
CA LYS A 54 -2.08 14.54 2.59
C LYS A 54 -3.42 13.87 2.91
N LEU A 55 -4.47 14.65 3.13
CA LEU A 55 -5.84 14.16 3.32
C LEU A 55 -6.82 14.97 2.49
N GLU A 56 -8.02 14.43 2.32
CA GLU A 56 -9.16 15.23 1.87
C GLU A 56 -9.44 16.35 2.88
N PRO A 57 -9.80 17.56 2.43
CA PRO A 57 -9.95 18.72 3.32
C PRO A 57 -10.88 18.49 4.49
N SER A 58 -12.06 17.90 4.25
CA SER A 58 -13.06 17.64 5.31
C SER A 58 -12.55 16.68 6.38
N GLU A 59 -11.78 15.68 5.98
CA GLU A 59 -11.19 14.73 6.91
C GLU A 59 -10.04 15.36 7.71
N GLY A 60 -9.19 16.14 7.04
CA GLY A 60 -8.15 16.91 7.71
C GLY A 60 -8.72 17.86 8.76
N ASP A 61 -9.78 18.63 8.42
CA ASP A 61 -10.47 19.53 9.35
C ASP A 61 -11.05 18.77 10.55
N PHE A 62 -11.70 17.64 10.29
CA PHE A 62 -12.26 16.80 11.35
C PHE A 62 -11.17 16.31 12.31
N LEU A 63 -10.08 15.71 11.80
CA LEU A 63 -9.02 15.16 12.63
C LEU A 63 -8.28 16.24 13.42
N ARG A 64 -8.06 17.41 12.84
CA ARG A 64 -7.48 18.56 13.54
C ARG A 64 -8.37 19.07 14.67
N SER A 65 -9.69 18.92 14.56
CA SER A 65 -10.61 19.27 15.63
C SER A 65 -10.61 18.28 16.80
N GLN A 66 -10.19 17.02 16.55
CA GLN A 66 -10.18 15.95 17.55
C GLN A 66 -8.81 15.77 18.24
N TYR A 67 -7.72 16.13 17.58
CA TYR A 67 -6.35 15.87 18.06
C TYR A 67 -5.50 17.14 17.97
N GLU A 68 -5.10 17.67 19.11
CA GLU A 68 -4.22 18.86 19.21
C GLU A 68 -2.82 18.64 18.57
N ASP A 69 -2.40 17.39 18.45
CA ASP A 69 -1.12 17.01 17.82
C ASP A 69 -1.21 16.89 16.30
N ILE A 70 -2.39 17.12 15.70
CA ILE A 70 -2.59 17.23 14.27
C ILE A 70 -2.87 18.69 13.93
N ILE A 71 -1.99 19.32 13.17
CA ILE A 71 -2.09 20.72 12.77
C ILE A 71 -2.14 20.83 11.24
N PRO A 72 -2.60 21.97 10.68
CA PRO A 72 -2.45 22.26 9.24
C PRO A 72 -0.99 22.14 8.81
N GLY A 73 -0.75 21.65 7.59
CA GLY A 73 0.61 21.45 7.06
C GLY A 73 1.51 22.66 7.26
N TYR A 74 2.57 22.50 8.02
CA TYR A 74 3.38 23.62 8.52
C TYR A 74 4.04 24.41 7.38
N TYR A 75 4.65 23.73 6.41
CA TYR A 75 5.28 24.33 5.23
C TYR A 75 4.54 24.02 3.91
N MET A 76 3.32 23.49 3.99
CA MET A 76 2.59 22.95 2.86
C MET A 76 1.24 23.65 2.69
N ASN A 77 0.54 23.37 1.58
CA ASN A 77 -0.84 23.81 1.40
C ASN A 77 -1.71 23.28 2.54
N LYS A 78 -2.18 24.20 3.38
CA LYS A 78 -2.90 23.92 4.63
C LYS A 78 -4.27 23.26 4.43
N MET A 79 -4.83 23.32 3.20
CA MET A 79 -6.11 22.71 2.87
C MET A 79 -6.00 21.18 2.84
N HIS A 80 -4.94 20.65 2.24
CA HIS A 80 -4.76 19.21 2.02
C HIS A 80 -3.72 18.57 2.96
N TRP A 81 -2.73 19.32 3.38
CA TRP A 81 -1.63 18.79 4.16
C TRP A 81 -1.84 18.97 5.66
N ASN A 82 -1.48 17.93 6.39
CA ASN A 82 -1.58 17.87 7.84
C ASN A 82 -0.22 17.47 8.40
N SER A 83 0.19 18.12 9.48
CA SER A 83 1.44 17.83 10.19
C SER A 83 1.11 17.25 11.57
N ILE A 84 1.74 16.15 11.90
CA ILE A 84 1.54 15.37 13.14
C ILE A 84 2.80 15.48 13.98
N LYS A 85 2.67 15.77 15.26
CA LYS A 85 3.80 15.76 16.20
C LYS A 85 4.33 14.32 16.38
N PRO A 86 5.63 14.06 16.17
CA PRO A 86 6.17 12.70 16.16
C PRO A 86 6.18 12.00 17.52
N ASP A 87 6.05 12.76 18.61
CA ASP A 87 5.97 12.26 19.99
C ASP A 87 4.61 12.53 20.63
N GLY A 88 3.62 12.94 19.84
CA GLY A 88 2.26 13.26 20.26
C GLY A 88 1.39 12.05 20.61
N ASN A 89 0.11 12.33 20.90
CA ASN A 89 -0.85 11.34 21.38
C ASN A 89 -1.71 10.69 20.28
N VAL A 90 -1.40 10.92 19.01
CA VAL A 90 -2.13 10.27 17.91
C VAL A 90 -1.91 8.76 17.97
N PRO A 91 -2.99 7.95 18.02
CA PRO A 91 -2.87 6.49 18.04
C PRO A 91 -2.20 5.93 16.79
N ASP A 92 -1.42 4.86 16.94
CA ASP A 92 -0.71 4.21 15.83
C ASP A 92 -1.64 3.79 14.69
N ASP A 93 -2.79 3.20 15.03
CA ASP A 93 -3.74 2.73 14.00
C ASP A 93 -4.40 3.90 13.26
N LEU A 94 -4.65 5.02 13.94
CA LEU A 94 -5.14 6.22 13.29
C LEU A 94 -4.09 6.80 12.33
N LEU A 95 -2.83 6.89 12.76
CA LEU A 95 -1.77 7.40 11.90
C LEU A 95 -1.55 6.48 10.68
N LYS A 96 -1.64 5.16 10.85
CA LYS A 96 -1.60 4.21 9.72
C LYS A 96 -2.75 4.45 8.74
N ASP A 97 -3.99 4.63 9.24
CA ASP A 97 -5.15 4.93 8.40
C ASP A 97 -4.96 6.24 7.63
N MET A 98 -4.47 7.30 8.28
CA MET A 98 -4.14 8.57 7.64
C MET A 98 -3.07 8.41 6.54
N LEU A 99 -2.03 7.61 6.78
CA LEU A 99 -0.98 7.34 5.80
C LEU A 99 -1.50 6.51 4.63
N ASP A 100 -2.40 5.55 4.88
CA ASP A 100 -3.06 4.74 3.85
C ASP A 100 -3.90 5.62 2.93
N LYS A 101 -4.70 6.51 3.50
CA LYS A 101 -5.51 7.48 2.76
C LYS A 101 -4.66 8.44 1.94
N SER A 102 -3.57 8.93 2.53
CA SER A 102 -2.63 9.80 1.82
C SER A 102 -2.00 9.11 0.61
N TYR A 103 -1.55 7.86 0.78
CA TYR A 103 -1.05 7.02 -0.31
C TYR A 103 -2.12 6.81 -1.38
N GLU A 104 -3.35 6.47 -0.99
CA GLU A 104 -4.47 6.25 -1.91
C GLU A 104 -4.83 7.52 -2.71
N LEU A 105 -4.79 8.71 -2.09
CA LEU A 105 -5.02 9.98 -2.78
C LEU A 105 -4.04 10.19 -3.92
N ILE A 106 -2.75 9.94 -3.69
CA ILE A 106 -1.73 10.06 -4.74
C ILE A 106 -1.87 8.95 -5.78
N LEU A 107 -2.05 7.70 -5.37
CA LEU A 107 -2.24 6.59 -6.30
C LEU A 107 -3.45 6.82 -7.22
N ASN A 108 -4.57 7.29 -6.67
CA ASN A 108 -5.80 7.55 -7.42
C ASN A 108 -5.72 8.80 -8.32
N SER A 109 -4.71 9.66 -8.16
CA SER A 109 -4.46 10.78 -9.08
C SER A 109 -3.89 10.34 -10.43
N PHE A 110 -3.33 9.13 -10.51
CA PHE A 110 -2.86 8.57 -11.78
C PHE A 110 -3.99 7.95 -12.60
N SER A 111 -3.78 7.85 -13.92
CA SER A 111 -4.70 7.12 -14.79
C SER A 111 -4.82 5.66 -14.36
N LYS A 112 -5.94 5.00 -14.65
CA LYS A 112 -6.15 3.58 -14.32
C LYS A 112 -5.08 2.66 -14.93
N LYS A 113 -4.61 2.98 -16.15
CA LYS A 113 -3.49 2.27 -16.76
C LYS A 113 -2.23 2.37 -15.90
N LYS A 114 -1.86 3.58 -15.48
CA LYS A 114 -0.66 3.80 -14.65
C LYS A 114 -0.80 3.16 -13.26
N GLN A 115 -1.99 3.25 -12.63
CA GLN A 115 -2.24 2.55 -11.37
C GLN A 115 -1.98 1.04 -11.47
N ARG A 116 -2.40 0.39 -12.58
CA ARG A 116 -2.17 -1.04 -12.80
C ARG A 116 -0.69 -1.36 -12.97
N GLU A 117 0.05 -0.53 -13.69
CA GLU A 117 1.52 -0.66 -13.82
C GLU A 117 2.20 -0.56 -12.44
N LEU A 118 1.86 0.47 -11.66
CA LEU A 118 2.41 0.72 -10.34
C LEU A 118 2.08 -0.37 -9.31
N LEU A 119 0.84 -0.84 -9.31
CA LEU A 119 0.40 -1.90 -8.41
C LEU A 119 0.95 -3.27 -8.81
N GLY A 120 1.32 -3.43 -10.07
CA GLY A 120 2.02 -4.59 -10.59
C GLY A 120 1.27 -5.91 -10.41
N MET A 121 2.00 -7.01 -10.30
CA MET A 121 1.51 -8.36 -10.19
C MET A 121 0.60 -8.57 -8.96
N SER A 122 -0.36 -9.48 -9.08
CA SER A 122 -1.26 -9.88 -7.99
C SER A 122 -0.52 -10.42 -6.77
N CYS A 123 -1.16 -10.39 -5.60
CA CYS A 123 -0.57 -10.92 -4.37
C CYS A 123 -0.27 -12.44 -4.43
N CYS A 124 -0.93 -13.16 -5.32
CA CYS A 124 -0.73 -14.59 -5.55
C CYS A 124 0.12 -14.92 -6.78
N GLY A 125 0.79 -13.96 -7.39
CA GLY A 125 1.67 -14.21 -8.54
C GLY A 125 0.97 -14.41 -9.89
N THR A 126 -0.36 -14.24 -9.97
CA THR A 126 -1.04 -14.23 -11.26
C THR A 126 -0.67 -12.97 -12.02
N GLU A 127 -0.24 -13.13 -13.26
CA GLU A 127 0.08 -12.03 -14.16
C GLU A 127 -1.22 -11.44 -14.72
N CYS A 128 -1.75 -10.44 -14.00
CA CYS A 128 -3.04 -9.85 -14.37
C CYS A 128 -3.04 -9.23 -15.77
N GLN A 129 -1.93 -8.70 -16.24
CA GLN A 129 -1.85 -8.03 -17.55
C GLN A 129 -2.11 -8.99 -18.72
N SER A 130 -1.79 -10.27 -18.57
CA SER A 130 -2.06 -11.32 -19.57
C SER A 130 -3.46 -11.95 -19.42
N CYS A 131 -4.24 -11.55 -18.42
CA CYS A 131 -5.57 -12.07 -18.19
C CYS A 131 -6.64 -11.36 -19.04
N ASN A 132 -7.46 -12.12 -19.78
CA ASN A 132 -8.51 -11.59 -20.65
C ASN A 132 -9.58 -10.74 -19.91
N PHE A 133 -9.74 -10.93 -18.62
CA PHE A 133 -10.71 -10.18 -17.80
C PHE A 133 -10.12 -8.87 -17.25
N TYR A 134 -8.79 -8.72 -17.30
CA TYR A 134 -8.13 -7.57 -16.70
C TYR A 134 -8.41 -6.28 -17.47
N GLY A 135 -8.83 -5.27 -16.76
CA GLY A 135 -9.17 -3.97 -17.35
C GLY A 135 -10.62 -3.81 -17.79
N ASN A 136 -11.38 -4.91 -17.92
CA ASN A 136 -12.80 -4.89 -18.29
C ASN A 136 -13.67 -5.30 -17.09
N MET A 137 -13.63 -6.59 -16.73
CA MET A 137 -14.43 -7.17 -15.66
C MET A 137 -13.68 -7.23 -14.33
N CYS A 138 -12.36 -7.07 -14.34
CA CYS A 138 -11.51 -7.19 -13.17
C CYS A 138 -10.40 -6.12 -13.18
N GLY A 139 -10.31 -5.34 -12.13
CA GLY A 139 -9.20 -4.38 -11.93
C GLY A 139 -7.93 -5.03 -11.33
N GLY A 140 -7.94 -6.34 -11.09
CA GLY A 140 -6.89 -7.04 -10.35
C GLY A 140 -7.02 -6.90 -8.84
N CYS A 141 -6.46 -7.85 -8.10
CA CYS A 141 -6.66 -7.91 -6.64
C CYS A 141 -6.05 -6.70 -5.89
N ASN A 142 -5.06 -6.04 -6.44
CA ASN A 142 -4.46 -4.87 -5.80
C ASN A 142 -5.38 -3.65 -5.90
N GLU A 143 -5.97 -3.38 -7.08
CA GLU A 143 -6.92 -2.28 -7.27
C GLU A 143 -8.27 -2.56 -6.58
N CYS A 144 -8.79 -3.78 -6.73
CA CYS A 144 -10.09 -4.18 -6.18
C CYS A 144 -10.03 -4.58 -4.69
N LYS A 145 -8.90 -4.42 -4.01
CA LYS A 145 -8.69 -4.82 -2.60
C LYS A 145 -9.12 -6.28 -2.35
N GLY A 146 -8.80 -7.15 -3.31
CA GLY A 146 -9.12 -8.58 -3.29
C GLY A 146 -10.51 -8.97 -3.80
N LYS A 147 -11.42 -8.01 -4.06
CA LYS A 147 -12.76 -8.26 -4.60
C LYS A 147 -12.72 -8.48 -6.11
N VAL A 148 -12.11 -9.58 -6.51
CA VAL A 148 -11.92 -9.95 -7.92
C VAL A 148 -13.10 -10.80 -8.41
N PHE A 149 -13.27 -10.89 -9.74
CA PHE A 149 -14.43 -11.54 -10.35
C PHE A 149 -14.68 -12.99 -9.91
N HIS A 150 -13.63 -13.73 -9.55
CA HIS A 150 -13.73 -15.12 -9.08
C HIS A 150 -13.82 -15.25 -7.56
N ALA A 151 -13.82 -14.15 -6.82
CA ALA A 151 -14.07 -14.19 -5.38
C ALA A 151 -15.59 -14.27 -5.10
N PRO A 152 -16.02 -14.84 -3.97
CA PRO A 152 -17.43 -14.84 -3.59
C PRO A 152 -17.98 -13.41 -3.53
N ASP A 153 -19.25 -13.23 -3.88
CA ASP A 153 -19.89 -11.91 -3.94
C ASP A 153 -19.67 -11.09 -2.67
N GLY A 154 -19.15 -9.88 -2.85
CA GLY A 154 -18.85 -8.94 -1.78
C GLY A 154 -17.65 -9.29 -0.90
N GLN A 155 -17.05 -10.46 -1.07
CA GLN A 155 -15.91 -10.94 -0.30
C GLN A 155 -14.58 -10.72 -1.06
N ALA A 156 -13.48 -10.70 -0.32
CA ALA A 156 -12.17 -10.71 -0.93
C ALA A 156 -11.71 -12.16 -1.20
N CYS A 157 -10.89 -12.34 -2.24
CA CYS A 157 -10.21 -13.60 -2.51
C CYS A 157 -9.46 -14.08 -1.24
N PRO A 158 -9.63 -15.35 -0.84
CA PRO A 158 -8.99 -15.88 0.38
C PRO A 158 -7.47 -15.71 0.43
N ILE A 159 -6.79 -15.78 -0.71
CA ILE A 159 -5.35 -15.54 -0.79
C ILE A 159 -5.02 -14.07 -0.46
N TYR A 160 -5.80 -13.12 -1.00
CA TYR A 160 -5.64 -11.70 -0.69
C TYR A 160 -5.95 -11.41 0.79
N GLU A 161 -7.02 -11.99 1.31
CA GLU A 161 -7.41 -11.87 2.71
C GLU A 161 -6.29 -12.36 3.64
N CYS A 162 -5.70 -13.52 3.34
CA CYS A 162 -4.61 -14.10 4.11
C CYS A 162 -3.33 -13.25 4.02
N SER A 163 -2.82 -13.03 2.80
CA SER A 163 -1.50 -12.43 2.59
C SER A 163 -1.49 -10.94 2.91
N VAL A 164 -2.43 -10.17 2.32
CA VAL A 164 -2.39 -8.70 2.39
C VAL A 164 -3.08 -8.19 3.64
N LYS A 165 -4.29 -8.69 3.95
CA LYS A 165 -5.05 -8.15 5.08
C LYS A 165 -4.61 -8.72 6.42
N LYS A 166 -4.46 -10.05 6.56
CA LYS A 166 -4.12 -10.69 7.84
C LYS A 166 -2.63 -10.66 8.13
N LYS A 167 -1.81 -11.22 7.21
CA LYS A 167 -0.35 -11.29 7.39
C LYS A 167 0.37 -9.96 7.08
N LYS A 168 -0.33 -8.96 6.51
CA LYS A 168 0.23 -7.64 6.13
C LYS A 168 1.44 -7.74 5.20
N LEU A 169 1.46 -8.76 4.35
CA LEU A 169 2.51 -8.96 3.36
C LEU A 169 2.16 -8.22 2.07
N ARG A 170 3.18 -7.76 1.35
CA ARG A 170 3.01 -7.16 0.01
C ARG A 170 2.45 -8.18 -0.99
N ASN A 171 2.92 -9.42 -0.90
CA ASN A 171 2.46 -10.57 -1.69
C ASN A 171 2.91 -11.87 -1.03
N CYS A 172 2.50 -13.01 -1.59
CA CYS A 172 2.83 -14.32 -1.04
C CYS A 172 4.32 -14.70 -1.13
N SER A 173 5.16 -13.97 -1.90
CA SER A 173 6.60 -14.25 -1.96
C SER A 173 7.31 -14.06 -0.62
N GLN A 174 6.71 -13.27 0.27
CA GLN A 174 7.23 -12.99 1.61
C GLN A 174 6.75 -14.01 2.65
N CYS A 175 5.89 -14.96 2.25
CA CYS A 175 5.35 -15.98 3.15
C CYS A 175 6.24 -17.24 3.12
N GLU A 176 6.61 -17.74 4.30
CA GLU A 176 7.40 -18.95 4.44
C GLU A 176 6.66 -20.22 4.03
N GLU A 177 5.31 -20.19 4.08
CA GLU A 177 4.43 -21.32 3.78
C GLU A 177 4.05 -21.43 2.29
N LEU A 178 4.73 -20.74 1.39
CA LEU A 178 4.38 -20.69 -0.03
C LEU A 178 4.88 -21.95 -0.80
N PRO A 179 4.03 -22.65 -1.60
CA PRO A 179 2.58 -22.58 -1.65
C PRO A 179 1.93 -23.20 -0.40
N CYS A 180 0.76 -22.72 -0.02
CA CYS A 180 0.10 -23.13 1.22
C CYS A 180 -1.34 -23.63 0.97
N LYS A 181 -1.94 -24.22 2.00
CA LYS A 181 -3.32 -24.75 1.93
C LYS A 181 -4.36 -23.75 1.41
N VAL A 182 -4.20 -22.44 1.69
CA VAL A 182 -5.11 -21.40 1.16
C VAL A 182 -5.10 -21.37 -0.37
N TRP A 183 -3.98 -21.70 -1.00
CA TRP A 183 -3.89 -21.79 -2.46
C TRP A 183 -4.62 -23.03 -2.99
N GLU A 184 -4.51 -24.16 -2.31
CA GLU A 184 -5.22 -25.40 -2.63
C GLU A 184 -6.73 -25.22 -2.49
N ASP A 185 -7.18 -24.59 -1.39
CA ASP A 185 -8.59 -24.34 -1.10
C ASP A 185 -9.22 -23.30 -2.07
N THR A 186 -8.41 -22.52 -2.80
CA THR A 186 -8.87 -21.55 -3.82
C THR A 186 -8.77 -22.07 -5.25
N ARG A 187 -8.68 -23.38 -5.44
CA ARG A 187 -8.66 -24.01 -6.75
C ARG A 187 -9.96 -23.71 -7.52
N ASP A 188 -9.81 -23.36 -8.78
CA ASP A 188 -10.94 -23.32 -9.71
C ASP A 188 -11.43 -24.76 -9.98
N PRO A 189 -12.69 -25.09 -9.66
CA PRO A 189 -13.24 -26.44 -9.86
C PRO A 189 -13.21 -26.91 -11.32
N GLN A 190 -13.10 -25.99 -12.28
CA GLN A 190 -13.04 -26.32 -13.71
C GLN A 190 -11.64 -26.76 -14.17
N LEU A 191 -10.59 -26.51 -13.37
CA LEU A 191 -9.23 -26.91 -13.72
C LEU A 191 -8.98 -28.37 -13.37
N SER A 192 -8.37 -29.12 -14.32
CA SER A 192 -7.80 -30.43 -14.04
C SER A 192 -6.67 -30.33 -12.99
N GLU A 193 -6.34 -31.45 -12.34
CA GLU A 193 -5.22 -31.48 -11.36
C GLU A 193 -3.94 -30.97 -11.96
N GLU A 194 -3.56 -31.50 -13.13
CA GLU A 194 -2.34 -31.13 -13.84
C GLU A 194 -2.31 -29.64 -14.21
N ALA A 195 -3.44 -29.08 -14.68
CA ALA A 195 -3.53 -27.66 -15.01
C ALA A 195 -3.42 -26.77 -13.77
N PHE A 196 -3.94 -27.22 -12.64
CA PHE A 196 -3.86 -26.53 -11.38
C PHE A 196 -2.43 -26.50 -10.83
N GLU A 197 -1.74 -27.67 -10.80
CA GLU A 197 -0.34 -27.76 -10.38
C GLU A 197 0.57 -26.88 -11.23
N LYS A 198 0.37 -26.88 -12.56
CA LYS A 198 1.08 -26.01 -13.48
C LYS A 198 0.85 -24.54 -13.16
N SER A 199 -0.41 -24.15 -12.90
CA SER A 199 -0.75 -22.77 -12.50
C SER A 199 -0.07 -22.36 -11.19
N ILE A 200 -0.02 -23.26 -10.18
CA ILE A 200 0.71 -22.99 -8.93
C ILE A 200 2.19 -22.78 -9.19
N ALA A 201 2.82 -23.67 -9.96
CA ALA A 201 4.25 -23.59 -10.27
C ALA A 201 4.61 -22.28 -10.98
N GLU A 202 3.80 -21.87 -11.97
CA GLU A 202 3.98 -20.62 -12.70
C GLU A 202 3.83 -19.40 -11.77
N ARG A 203 2.80 -19.34 -10.96
CA ARG A 203 2.56 -18.25 -10.01
C ARG A 203 3.65 -18.15 -8.96
N VAL A 204 4.15 -19.28 -8.44
CA VAL A 204 5.30 -19.31 -7.52
C VAL A 204 6.56 -18.79 -8.20
N LYS A 205 6.80 -19.17 -9.46
CA LYS A 205 7.92 -18.66 -10.26
C LYS A 205 7.83 -17.14 -10.39
N ASN A 206 6.68 -16.62 -10.82
CA ASN A 206 6.44 -15.18 -10.96
C ASN A 206 6.72 -14.41 -9.66
N LEU A 207 6.29 -14.96 -8.50
CA LEU A 207 6.55 -14.37 -7.20
C LEU A 207 8.05 -14.38 -6.82
N LYS A 208 8.79 -15.41 -7.22
CA LYS A 208 10.23 -15.51 -6.94
C LYS A 208 11.06 -14.60 -7.85
N ASP A 209 10.69 -14.51 -9.11
CA ASP A 209 11.37 -13.67 -10.09
C ASP A 209 11.23 -12.18 -9.77
N ASN A 210 10.09 -11.78 -9.19
CA ASN A 210 9.82 -10.41 -8.74
C ASN A 210 10.27 -10.11 -7.30
N LYS A 211 10.98 -11.01 -6.63
CA LYS A 211 11.65 -10.72 -5.34
C LYS A 211 12.86 -9.79 -5.45
N ARG A 212 13.29 -9.50 -6.69
CA ARG A 212 14.54 -8.75 -6.96
C ARG A 212 14.35 -7.24 -7.14
N GLU A 213 13.13 -6.71 -6.91
CA GLU A 213 12.86 -5.28 -6.94
C GLU A 213 12.54 -4.73 -5.53
#